data_eb8e60ba460d68c5ddb65f5bed811b68
#
_entry.id   eb8e60ba460d68c5ddb65f5bed811b68
#
_cell.length_a   1.000
_cell.length_b   1.000
_cell.length_c   1.000
_cell.angle_alpha   90.00
_cell.angle_beta   90.00
_cell.angle_gamma   90.00
#
_symmetry.space_group_name_H-M   'P 1'
#
loop_
_entity.id
_entity.type
_entity.pdbx_description
1 polymer ?
#
loop_
_entity_poly.entity_id
_entity_poly.type
_entity_poly.pdbx_seq_one_letter_code
_entity_poly.pdbx_strand_id
1 'polypeptide(L)'
;MAGDVTTMINEVEACVSLMEGRRPRSPEFQVFRDWNELVEYSETEVGAELATLVKLLSLWPPKALLSALHAVHNVKQEDADLTISTVHKAKGLEFPTVRLADDFAFPPTGLEKSKIHFSEEEARIFYVGITRAQFELDVTQCRAAQVALSM
;
A
#
# COMPACT_ATOMS: atom_id res chain seq x y z
N MET A 1 -3.37 -5.41 5.81
CA MET A 1 -2.49 -6.55 5.48
C MET A 1 -1.59 -6.16 4.32
N ALA A 2 -0.28 -6.17 4.46
CA ALA A 2 0.61 -6.10 3.32
C ALA A 2 0.65 -7.51 2.72
N GLY A 3 -0.27 -7.79 1.81
CA GLY A 3 -0.33 -9.04 1.08
C GLY A 3 0.96 -9.23 0.28
N ASP A 4 1.41 -10.46 0.17
CA ASP A 4 2.36 -10.89 -0.83
C ASP A 4 1.77 -10.57 -2.22
N VAL A 5 2.62 -10.27 -3.21
CA VAL A 5 2.18 -9.99 -4.60
C VAL A 5 1.29 -11.13 -5.13
N THR A 6 1.57 -12.36 -4.75
CA THR A 6 0.76 -13.54 -5.08
C THR A 6 -0.67 -13.41 -4.56
N THR A 7 -0.85 -12.98 -3.32
CA THR A 7 -2.17 -12.76 -2.73
C THR A 7 -2.93 -11.69 -3.52
N MET A 8 -2.28 -10.57 -3.83
CA MET A 8 -2.88 -9.49 -4.61
C MET A 8 -3.27 -9.93 -6.02
N ILE A 9 -2.45 -10.75 -6.69
CA ILE A 9 -2.79 -11.34 -7.99
C ILE A 9 -4.07 -12.18 -7.88
N ASN A 10 -4.15 -13.06 -6.87
CA ASN A 10 -5.31 -13.93 -6.67
C ASN A 10 -6.59 -13.12 -6.38
N GLU A 11 -6.49 -12.06 -5.59
CA GLU A 11 -7.60 -11.16 -5.28
C GLU A 11 -8.09 -10.43 -6.54
N VAL A 12 -7.17 -9.88 -7.34
CA VAL A 12 -7.51 -9.20 -8.60
C VAL A 12 -8.14 -10.18 -9.59
N GLU A 13 -7.62 -11.40 -9.74
CA GLU A 13 -8.20 -12.45 -10.59
C GLU A 13 -9.61 -12.85 -10.12
N ALA A 14 -9.83 -12.92 -8.82
CA ALA A 14 -11.14 -13.21 -8.25
C ALA A 14 -12.15 -12.10 -8.59
N CYS A 15 -11.76 -10.84 -8.43
CA CYS A 15 -12.57 -9.68 -8.80
C CYS A 15 -12.89 -9.66 -10.31
N VAL A 16 -11.91 -9.95 -11.16
CA VAL A 16 -12.11 -10.07 -12.62
C VAL A 16 -13.13 -11.15 -12.93
N SER A 17 -13.06 -12.29 -12.23
CA SER A 17 -14.03 -13.38 -12.42
C SER A 17 -15.45 -12.93 -12.08
N LEU A 18 -15.64 -12.19 -10.97
CA LEU A 18 -16.94 -11.61 -10.59
C LEU A 18 -17.45 -10.59 -11.62
N MET A 19 -16.57 -9.72 -12.14
CA MET A 19 -16.92 -8.75 -13.19
C MET A 19 -17.39 -9.44 -14.49
N GLU A 20 -16.85 -10.61 -14.79
CA GLU A 20 -17.19 -11.40 -15.98
C GLU A 20 -18.35 -12.39 -15.73
N GLY A 21 -18.96 -12.36 -14.57
CA GLY A 21 -20.05 -13.27 -14.19
C GLY A 21 -19.58 -14.72 -14.00
N ARG A 22 -18.30 -14.94 -13.75
CA ARG A 22 -17.71 -16.25 -13.50
C ARG A 22 -17.48 -16.48 -12.02
N ARG A 23 -17.53 -17.73 -11.59
CA ARG A 23 -17.22 -18.09 -10.20
C ARG A 23 -15.73 -17.91 -9.91
N PRO A 24 -15.35 -17.13 -8.89
CA PRO A 24 -13.95 -16.98 -8.49
C PRO A 24 -13.34 -18.30 -8.01
N ARG A 25 -12.03 -18.46 -8.20
CA ARG A 25 -11.29 -19.61 -7.66
C ARG A 25 -11.03 -19.46 -6.17
N SER A 26 -10.79 -18.22 -5.69
CA SER A 26 -10.56 -17.93 -4.27
C SER A 26 -11.83 -18.15 -3.44
N PRO A 27 -11.81 -19.03 -2.43
CA PRO A 27 -12.98 -19.35 -1.61
C PRO A 27 -13.59 -18.11 -0.91
N GLU A 28 -12.76 -17.15 -0.51
CA GLU A 28 -13.17 -15.92 0.16
C GLU A 28 -14.06 -15.04 -0.72
N PHE A 29 -13.83 -15.06 -2.05
CA PHE A 29 -14.62 -14.30 -3.01
C PHE A 29 -15.83 -15.08 -3.54
N GLN A 30 -15.95 -16.39 -3.27
CA GLN A 30 -17.08 -17.20 -3.72
C GLN A 30 -18.38 -16.89 -2.95
N VAL A 31 -18.30 -16.13 -1.87
CA VAL A 31 -19.46 -15.68 -1.09
C VAL A 31 -20.24 -14.58 -1.83
N PHE A 32 -19.58 -13.87 -2.73
CA PHE A 32 -20.20 -12.81 -3.54
C PHE A 32 -20.78 -13.40 -4.83
N ARG A 33 -22.01 -13.03 -5.12
CA ARG A 33 -22.72 -13.46 -6.32
C ARG A 33 -22.16 -12.80 -7.58
N ASP A 34 -21.81 -11.53 -7.48
CA ASP A 34 -21.28 -10.71 -8.59
C ASP A 34 -20.42 -9.55 -8.07
N TRP A 35 -19.87 -8.78 -9.01
CA TRP A 35 -19.04 -7.61 -8.70
C TRP A 35 -19.78 -6.53 -7.90
N ASN A 36 -21.06 -6.29 -8.19
CA ASN A 36 -21.81 -5.23 -7.50
C ASN A 36 -22.01 -5.56 -6.03
N GLU A 37 -22.28 -6.80 -5.70
CA GLU A 37 -22.41 -7.26 -4.30
C GLU A 37 -21.10 -7.10 -3.53
N LEU A 38 -19.94 -7.36 -4.19
CA LEU A 38 -18.63 -7.11 -3.58
C LEU A 38 -18.39 -5.61 -3.35
N VAL A 39 -18.77 -4.74 -4.31
CA VAL A 39 -18.66 -3.28 -4.17
C VAL A 39 -19.52 -2.80 -2.99
N GLU A 40 -20.80 -3.20 -2.93
CA GLU A 40 -21.69 -2.85 -1.82
C GLU A 40 -21.13 -3.31 -0.46
N TYR A 41 -20.60 -4.53 -0.42
CA TYR A 41 -19.96 -5.05 0.81
C TYR A 41 -18.74 -4.23 1.22
N SER A 42 -17.92 -3.78 0.26
CA SER A 42 -16.71 -2.98 0.53
C SER A 42 -17.01 -1.61 1.14
N GLU A 43 -18.25 -1.11 1.02
CA GLU A 43 -18.71 0.15 1.61
C GLU A 43 -19.15 -0.01 3.08
N THR A 44 -19.28 -1.22 3.57
CA THR A 44 -19.60 -1.50 4.96
C THR A 44 -18.37 -1.44 5.86
N GLU A 45 -18.56 -1.25 7.18
CA GLU A 45 -17.45 -1.31 8.14
C GLU A 45 -16.71 -2.65 8.12
N VAL A 46 -17.44 -3.76 7.92
CA VAL A 46 -16.87 -5.11 7.88
C VAL A 46 -16.07 -5.33 6.58
N GLY A 47 -16.53 -4.77 5.47
CA GLY A 47 -15.90 -4.90 4.14
C GLY A 47 -14.82 -3.87 3.84
N ALA A 48 -14.54 -2.95 4.75
CA ALA A 48 -13.62 -1.82 4.52
C ALA A 48 -12.20 -2.25 4.06
N GLU A 49 -11.78 -3.46 4.39
CA GLU A 49 -10.50 -4.01 3.92
C GLU A 49 -10.46 -4.23 2.40
N LEU A 50 -11.61 -4.46 1.75
CA LEU A 50 -11.74 -4.61 0.30
C LEU A 50 -11.89 -3.28 -0.44
N ALA A 51 -12.17 -2.18 0.27
CA ALA A 51 -12.41 -0.88 -0.34
C ALA A 51 -11.21 -0.39 -1.19
N THR A 52 -9.99 -0.65 -0.73
CA THR A 52 -8.77 -0.29 -1.48
C THR A 52 -8.66 -1.07 -2.78
N LEU A 53 -8.96 -2.36 -2.77
CA LEU A 53 -8.95 -3.22 -3.96
C LEU A 53 -10.02 -2.79 -4.96
N VAL A 54 -11.24 -2.54 -4.50
CA VAL A 54 -12.35 -2.04 -5.33
C VAL A 54 -11.99 -0.70 -5.96
N LYS A 55 -11.45 0.24 -5.18
CA LYS A 55 -11.00 1.54 -5.69
C LYS A 55 -9.88 1.39 -6.74
N LEU A 56 -8.92 0.52 -6.52
CA LEU A 56 -7.83 0.26 -7.45
C LEU A 56 -8.38 -0.25 -8.81
N LEU A 57 -9.31 -1.21 -8.78
CA LEU A 57 -9.94 -1.77 -9.97
C LEU A 57 -10.91 -0.81 -10.67
N SER A 58 -11.41 0.21 -9.96
CA SER A 58 -12.20 1.30 -10.56
C SER A 58 -11.33 2.32 -11.30
N LEU A 59 -10.06 2.49 -10.89
CA LEU A 59 -9.13 3.45 -11.47
C LEU A 59 -8.28 2.86 -12.60
N TRP A 60 -8.01 1.56 -12.56
CA TRP A 60 -7.08 0.90 -13.48
C TRP A 60 -7.73 -0.28 -14.20
N PRO A 61 -7.51 -0.45 -15.51
CA PRO A 61 -7.97 -1.61 -16.22
C PRO A 61 -7.40 -2.91 -15.58
N PRO A 62 -8.25 -3.89 -15.22
CA PRO A 62 -7.80 -5.09 -14.52
C PRO A 62 -6.65 -5.84 -15.23
N LYS A 63 -6.68 -5.88 -16.58
CA LYS A 63 -5.60 -6.51 -17.37
C LYS A 63 -4.26 -5.80 -17.21
N ALA A 64 -4.25 -4.46 -17.18
CA ALA A 64 -3.02 -3.69 -16.99
C ALA A 64 -2.47 -3.91 -15.57
N LEU A 65 -3.35 -3.94 -14.56
CA LEU A 65 -2.99 -4.21 -13.19
C LEU A 65 -2.38 -5.62 -13.02
N LEU A 66 -3.02 -6.65 -13.57
CA LEU A 66 -2.49 -8.02 -13.54
C LEU A 66 -1.14 -8.12 -14.24
N SER A 67 -0.99 -7.48 -15.42
CA SER A 67 0.28 -7.47 -16.14
C SER A 67 1.40 -6.84 -15.30
N ALA A 68 1.13 -5.72 -14.61
CA ALA A 68 2.10 -5.07 -13.74
C ALA A 68 2.45 -5.94 -12.53
N LEU A 69 1.45 -6.56 -11.89
CA LEU A 69 1.66 -7.46 -10.74
C LEU A 69 2.50 -8.69 -11.13
N HIS A 70 2.23 -9.31 -12.27
CA HIS A 70 3.02 -10.44 -12.77
C HIS A 70 4.45 -10.02 -13.12
N ALA A 71 4.65 -8.83 -13.69
CA ALA A 71 5.98 -8.30 -13.97
C ALA A 71 6.80 -8.17 -12.68
N VAL A 72 6.20 -7.59 -11.63
CA VAL A 72 6.85 -7.42 -10.33
C VAL A 72 7.10 -8.77 -9.64
N HIS A 73 6.14 -9.72 -9.72
CA HIS A 73 6.25 -11.04 -9.09
C HIS A 73 7.45 -11.84 -9.59
N ASN A 74 7.83 -11.66 -10.85
CA ASN A 74 8.89 -12.41 -11.50
C ASN A 74 10.29 -11.79 -11.34
N VAL A 75 10.40 -10.60 -10.72
CA VAL A 75 11.68 -9.90 -10.50
C VAL A 75 12.22 -10.26 -9.12
N LYS A 76 13.47 -10.71 -9.06
CA LYS A 76 14.16 -10.88 -7.79
C LYS A 76 14.58 -9.51 -7.24
N GLN A 77 14.63 -9.37 -5.92
CA GLN A 77 15.02 -8.11 -5.27
C GLN A 77 16.39 -7.59 -5.73
N GLU A 78 17.33 -8.48 -5.99
CA GLU A 78 18.70 -8.15 -6.47
C GLU A 78 18.74 -7.59 -7.90
N ASP A 79 17.71 -7.90 -8.70
CA ASP A 79 17.58 -7.48 -10.10
C ASP A 79 16.57 -6.31 -10.27
N ALA A 80 16.00 -5.83 -9.17
CA ALA A 80 14.99 -4.79 -9.21
C ALA A 80 15.60 -3.39 -9.21
N ASP A 81 15.15 -2.53 -10.13
CA ASP A 81 15.54 -1.11 -10.16
C ASP A 81 14.99 -0.34 -8.96
N LEU A 82 13.86 -0.79 -8.41
CA LEU A 82 13.18 -0.19 -7.26
C LEU A 82 12.55 -1.28 -6.38
N THR A 83 12.80 -1.20 -5.08
CA THR A 83 12.12 -2.04 -4.09
C THR A 83 11.13 -1.19 -3.29
N ILE A 84 9.86 -1.60 -3.25
CA ILE A 84 8.83 -0.99 -2.42
C ILE A 84 8.61 -1.89 -1.19
N SER A 85 8.68 -1.30 -0.01
CA SER A 85 8.51 -2.01 1.25
C SER A 85 7.79 -1.16 2.28
N THR A 86 7.06 -1.80 3.19
CA THR A 86 6.63 -1.10 4.41
C THR A 86 7.81 -0.94 5.36
N VAL A 87 7.76 0.07 6.23
CA VAL A 87 8.80 0.29 7.24
C VAL A 87 8.96 -0.93 8.15
N HIS A 88 7.86 -1.61 8.48
CA HIS A 88 7.90 -2.81 9.31
C HIS A 88 8.69 -3.96 8.65
N LYS A 89 8.51 -4.17 7.35
CA LYS A 89 9.26 -5.19 6.59
C LYS A 89 10.73 -4.80 6.37
N ALA A 90 11.03 -3.51 6.33
CA ALA A 90 12.38 -2.98 6.17
C ALA A 90 13.19 -2.98 7.49
N LYS A 91 12.57 -3.33 8.64
CA LYS A 91 13.27 -3.36 9.92
C LYS A 91 14.45 -4.34 9.88
N GLY A 92 15.64 -3.86 10.22
CA GLY A 92 16.88 -4.66 10.17
C GLY A 92 17.55 -4.73 8.80
N LEU A 93 16.92 -4.18 7.75
CA LEU A 93 17.53 -4.01 6.43
C LEU A 93 18.08 -2.60 6.28
N GLU A 94 19.04 -2.44 5.37
CA GLU A 94 19.59 -1.13 5.00
C GLU A 94 19.72 -1.06 3.47
N PHE A 95 19.55 0.14 2.93
CA PHE A 95 19.57 0.38 1.50
C PHE A 95 20.45 1.59 1.17
N PRO A 96 21.17 1.59 0.06
CA PRO A 96 22.00 2.73 -0.35
C PRO A 96 21.22 4.04 -0.40
N THR A 97 20.04 4.01 -1.02
CA THR A 97 19.13 5.16 -1.16
C THR A 97 17.73 4.75 -0.69
N VAL A 98 17.10 5.59 0.11
CA VAL A 98 15.71 5.40 0.56
C VAL A 98 14.90 6.64 0.23
N ARG A 99 13.72 6.44 -0.36
CA ARG A 99 12.69 7.47 -0.49
C ARG A 99 11.52 7.15 0.42
N LEU A 100 11.13 8.11 1.26
CA LEU A 100 9.94 7.98 2.09
C LEU A 100 8.71 8.47 1.32
N ALA A 101 7.66 7.63 1.27
CA ALA A 101 6.35 8.01 0.76
C ALA A 101 5.59 8.87 1.79
N ASP A 102 4.48 9.50 1.34
CA ASP A 102 3.64 10.35 2.19
C ASP A 102 2.46 9.59 2.78
N ASP A 103 2.74 8.46 3.43
CA ASP A 103 1.76 7.55 4.03
C ASP A 103 1.84 7.47 5.56
N PHE A 104 2.69 8.30 6.18
CA PHE A 104 2.70 8.45 7.64
C PHE A 104 1.45 9.20 8.11
N ALA A 105 0.83 8.71 9.19
CA ALA A 105 -0.33 9.36 9.80
C ALA A 105 0.06 10.75 10.33
N PHE A 106 -0.25 11.76 9.54
CA PHE A 106 0.07 13.14 9.83
C PHE A 106 -1.21 13.94 10.12
N PRO A 107 -1.21 14.84 11.12
CA PRO A 107 -2.37 15.68 11.39
C PRO A 107 -2.79 16.47 10.16
N PRO A 108 -4.10 16.78 9.99
CA PRO A 108 -4.60 17.53 8.85
C PRO A 108 -3.88 18.85 8.68
N THR A 109 -3.65 19.25 7.43
CA THR A 109 -3.12 20.58 7.07
C THR A 109 -3.99 21.70 7.66
N GLY A 110 -3.37 22.66 8.32
CA GLY A 110 -4.07 23.84 8.89
C GLY A 110 -4.01 23.94 10.40
N LEU A 111 -3.44 22.98 11.11
CA LEU A 111 -3.15 23.11 12.53
C LEU A 111 -1.89 23.97 12.74
N GLU A 112 -1.91 24.79 13.82
CA GLU A 112 -0.72 25.52 14.25
C GLU A 112 0.43 24.53 14.48
N LYS A 113 1.65 24.88 14.07
CA LYS A 113 2.86 24.05 14.21
C LYS A 113 3.04 23.48 15.61
N SER A 114 2.65 24.23 16.65
CA SER A 114 2.71 23.84 18.05
C SER A 114 1.75 22.71 18.46
N LYS A 115 0.79 22.34 17.58
CA LYS A 115 -0.21 21.29 17.85
C LYS A 115 0.03 20.02 17.03
N ILE A 116 1.14 19.97 16.29
CA ILE A 116 1.50 18.80 15.49
C ILE A 116 2.25 17.83 16.40
N HIS A 117 1.55 16.81 16.85
CA HIS A 117 2.15 15.72 17.60
C HIS A 117 2.01 14.43 16.78
N PHE A 118 3.13 13.80 16.49
CA PHE A 118 3.14 12.38 16.12
C PHE A 118 2.71 11.56 17.34
N SER A 119 1.92 10.52 17.13
CA SER A 119 1.82 9.49 18.15
C SER A 119 3.22 8.89 18.37
N GLU A 120 3.47 8.38 19.56
CA GLU A 120 4.77 7.75 19.87
C GLU A 120 5.06 6.59 18.91
N GLU A 121 4.03 5.87 18.50
CA GLU A 121 4.12 4.78 17.53
C GLU A 121 4.53 5.28 16.15
N GLU A 122 3.87 6.32 15.62
CA GLU A 122 4.21 6.93 14.33
C GLU A 122 5.63 7.50 14.33
N ALA A 123 6.04 8.15 15.42
CA ALA A 123 7.40 8.67 15.55
C ALA A 123 8.44 7.54 15.49
N ARG A 124 8.16 6.40 16.11
CA ARG A 124 9.02 5.21 16.06
C ARG A 124 9.10 4.62 14.66
N ILE A 125 7.95 4.50 13.97
CA ILE A 125 7.89 4.01 12.58
C ILE A 125 8.68 4.95 11.67
N PHE A 126 8.47 6.25 11.80
CA PHE A 126 9.19 7.27 11.03
C PHE A 126 10.70 7.19 11.29
N TYR A 127 11.14 7.11 12.55
CA TYR A 127 12.55 6.94 12.91
C TYR A 127 13.17 5.70 12.27
N VAL A 128 12.47 4.55 12.31
CA VAL A 128 12.93 3.32 11.65
C VAL A 128 13.07 3.54 10.16
N GLY A 129 12.09 4.20 9.50
CA GLY A 129 12.12 4.48 8.07
C GLY A 129 13.34 5.32 7.66
N ILE A 130 13.59 6.44 8.33
CA ILE A 130 14.74 7.32 8.00
C ILE A 130 16.09 6.66 8.24
N THR A 131 16.18 5.77 9.22
CA THR A 131 17.44 5.05 9.54
C THR A 131 17.71 3.86 8.62
N ARG A 132 16.88 3.62 7.59
CA ARG A 132 17.16 2.56 6.59
C ARG A 132 18.09 3.01 5.49
N ALA A 133 18.32 4.32 5.32
CA ALA A 133 19.21 4.87 4.33
C ALA A 133 20.66 4.81 4.79
N GLN A 134 21.54 4.24 3.97
CA GLN A 134 23.00 4.22 4.21
C GLN A 134 23.67 5.52 3.74
N PHE A 135 23.30 6.02 2.56
CA PHE A 135 23.97 7.15 1.92
C PHE A 135 23.02 8.29 1.60
N GLU A 136 21.83 8.00 1.09
CA GLU A 136 20.89 9.01 0.62
C GLU A 136 19.47 8.77 1.13
N LEU A 137 18.87 9.80 1.70
CA LEU A 137 17.49 9.80 2.16
C LEU A 137 16.70 10.89 1.41
N ASP A 138 15.77 10.47 0.54
CA ASP A 138 14.84 11.37 -0.16
C ASP A 138 13.53 11.48 0.65
N VAL A 139 13.29 12.66 1.19
CA VAL A 139 12.08 13.01 1.95
C VAL A 139 11.23 14.07 1.25
N THR A 140 11.51 14.37 -0.01
CA THR A 140 10.88 15.46 -0.76
C THR A 140 9.37 15.31 -0.88
N GLN A 141 8.85 14.11 -0.87
CA GLN A 141 7.42 13.82 -0.93
C GLN A 141 6.80 13.46 0.43
N CYS A 142 7.59 13.44 1.51
CA CYS A 142 7.11 13.07 2.84
C CYS A 142 6.79 14.33 3.66
N ARG A 143 5.52 14.66 3.83
CA ARG A 143 5.07 15.82 4.63
C ARG A 143 5.55 15.75 6.07
N ALA A 144 5.54 14.56 6.66
CA ALA A 144 6.04 14.33 8.01
C ALA A 144 7.47 14.82 8.18
N ALA A 145 8.36 14.47 7.24
CA ALA A 145 9.75 14.90 7.24
C ALA A 145 9.89 16.43 7.01
N GLN A 146 9.13 16.98 6.07
CA GLN A 146 9.16 18.42 5.77
C GLN A 146 8.78 19.27 6.96
N VAL A 147 7.80 18.83 7.76
CA VAL A 147 7.42 19.52 8.98
C VAL A 147 8.48 19.35 10.07
N ALA A 148 9.00 18.15 10.28
CA ALA A 148 10.06 17.91 11.26
C ALA A 148 11.33 18.74 10.98
N LEU A 149 11.70 18.91 9.70
CA LEU A 149 12.85 19.72 9.28
C LEU A 149 12.60 21.24 9.35
N SER A 150 11.34 21.69 9.48
CA SER A 150 10.97 23.11 9.55
C SER A 150 10.76 23.61 10.98
N MET A 151 10.94 22.76 11.97
CA MET A 151 10.89 23.07 13.41
C MET A 151 12.24 23.50 13.94
#